data_0dfdf5d963548395556a064223f68c2f
#
_entry.id   0dfdf5d963548395556a064223f68c2f
#
_cell.length_a   1.000
_cell.length_b   1.000
_cell.length_c   1.000
_cell.angle_alpha   90.00
_cell.angle_beta   90.00
_cell.angle_gamma   90.00
#
_symmetry.space_group_name_H-M   'P 1'
#
loop_
_entity.id
_entity.type
_entity.pdbx_description
1 polymer ?
#
loop_
_entity_poly.entity_id
_entity_poly.type
_entity_poly.pdbx_seq_one_letter_code
_entity_poly.pdbx_strand_id
1 'polypeptide(L)'
;MNREDVFNFSAGPSVLPTEVLQTAAAELLNYHGSGLSVMEMSHRSREFMDIFAATKAKLKKALSVPDTHEILFLQGGASLQFSMIPLNLTAEGDTVDYAVTGNFANIAAKEAEKYCRVHIAASSEAAGFDRIPAQEELSLSPEAKYFYYCANNTIFGTAWKYVPETGGVPIVCDMSSEILSHPVDVSKFGIVYAGAQKNMAPAGLTVVIIDRALAGHERAVTPLMMSYQRMIDKDSMYNTPPCYNIYMLGLVLDWLEKQGGVAGMEKRKSAKAKLLYDYLDESALFHGCAERASRSDMNVTFRTGDAGTDAEFVKFSLERGLRNLKGHRVAGGMRASLYNAMPEEGVLRLVETMKEFEAKHHV
;
A
#
# COMPACT_ATOMS: atom_id res chain seq x y z
N MET A 1 -23.37 -10.70 -14.95
CA MET A 1 -21.98 -10.31 -15.27
C MET A 1 -21.09 -11.26 -14.49
N ASN A 2 -20.25 -12.04 -15.18
CA ASN A 2 -19.34 -12.97 -14.52
C ASN A 2 -18.11 -12.22 -14.01
N ARG A 3 -17.32 -12.86 -13.09
CA ARG A 3 -16.11 -12.24 -12.54
C ARG A 3 -15.08 -11.89 -13.62
N GLU A 4 -14.93 -12.70 -14.63
CA GLU A 4 -14.04 -12.54 -15.77
C GLU A 4 -14.41 -11.36 -16.70
N ASP A 5 -15.68 -10.91 -16.65
CA ASP A 5 -16.16 -9.75 -17.41
C ASP A 5 -15.90 -8.42 -16.68
N VAL A 6 -15.34 -8.46 -15.46
CA VAL A 6 -15.24 -7.29 -14.57
C VAL A 6 -13.79 -7.06 -14.15
N PHE A 7 -13.30 -5.85 -14.44
CA PHE A 7 -12.00 -5.36 -13.97
C PHE A 7 -12.18 -4.32 -12.87
N ASN A 8 -11.68 -4.62 -11.67
CA ASN A 8 -11.84 -3.77 -10.50
C ASN A 8 -10.60 -2.90 -10.26
N PHE A 9 -10.67 -1.62 -10.60
CA PHE A 9 -9.61 -0.62 -10.41
C PHE A 9 -9.65 0.07 -9.04
N SER A 10 -10.30 -0.53 -8.04
CA SER A 10 -10.41 0.04 -6.70
C SER A 10 -9.02 0.25 -6.07
N ALA A 11 -8.87 1.37 -5.39
CA ALA A 11 -7.62 1.71 -4.69
C ALA A 11 -7.44 1.01 -3.33
N GLY A 12 -8.47 0.31 -2.88
CA GLY A 12 -8.47 -0.45 -1.63
C GLY A 12 -9.80 -0.33 -0.89
N PRO A 13 -10.42 -1.47 -0.49
CA PRO A 13 -10.01 -2.84 -0.84
C PRO A 13 -9.92 -3.08 -2.33
N SER A 14 -8.86 -3.77 -2.76
CA SER A 14 -8.55 -3.96 -4.18
C SER A 14 -8.91 -5.35 -4.69
N VAL A 15 -8.67 -5.58 -5.98
CA VAL A 15 -8.80 -6.91 -6.59
C VAL A 15 -7.84 -7.90 -5.93
N LEU A 16 -8.29 -9.13 -5.71
CA LEU A 16 -7.47 -10.28 -5.30
C LEU A 16 -7.32 -11.26 -6.47
N PRO A 17 -6.22 -12.03 -6.53
CA PRO A 17 -6.06 -13.05 -7.57
C PRO A 17 -7.20 -14.07 -7.52
N THR A 18 -7.75 -14.42 -8.67
CA THR A 18 -8.88 -15.37 -8.76
C THR A 18 -8.52 -16.73 -8.18
N GLU A 19 -7.30 -17.23 -8.45
CA GLU A 19 -6.77 -18.49 -7.89
C GLU A 19 -6.78 -18.49 -6.35
N VAL A 20 -6.40 -17.37 -5.73
CA VAL A 20 -6.41 -17.20 -4.27
C VAL A 20 -7.83 -17.31 -3.73
N LEU A 21 -8.79 -16.66 -4.37
CA LEU A 21 -10.19 -16.71 -3.97
C LEU A 21 -10.80 -18.10 -4.18
N GLN A 22 -10.43 -18.81 -5.24
CA GLN A 22 -10.87 -20.19 -5.51
C GLN A 22 -10.33 -21.14 -4.45
N THR A 23 -9.03 -21.04 -4.09
CA THR A 23 -8.44 -21.85 -3.03
C THR A 23 -9.13 -21.56 -1.68
N ALA A 24 -9.30 -20.29 -1.34
CA ALA A 24 -9.97 -19.89 -0.11
C ALA A 24 -11.43 -20.38 -0.04
N ALA A 25 -12.16 -20.38 -1.17
CA ALA A 25 -13.53 -20.89 -1.25
C ALA A 25 -13.57 -22.42 -1.10
N ALA A 26 -12.62 -23.15 -1.69
CA ALA A 26 -12.53 -24.59 -1.55
C ALA A 26 -12.22 -25.05 -0.11
N GLU A 27 -11.42 -24.28 0.61
CA GLU A 27 -11.00 -24.56 1.99
C GLU A 27 -11.91 -23.91 3.05
N LEU A 28 -12.93 -23.14 2.61
CA LEU A 28 -13.74 -22.30 3.51
C LEU A 28 -14.43 -23.08 4.64
N LEU A 29 -14.95 -24.25 4.35
CA LEU A 29 -15.67 -25.10 5.31
C LEU A 29 -14.78 -26.15 5.97
N ASN A 30 -13.65 -26.51 5.35
CA ASN A 30 -12.83 -27.62 5.81
C ASN A 30 -11.38 -27.43 5.37
N TYR A 31 -10.63 -26.69 6.14
CA TYR A 31 -9.21 -26.45 5.89
C TYR A 31 -8.42 -27.75 6.04
N HIS A 32 -7.87 -28.27 4.95
CA HIS A 32 -6.99 -29.44 4.87
C HIS A 32 -7.53 -30.69 5.62
N GLY A 33 -8.84 -30.87 5.65
CA GLY A 33 -9.46 -32.01 6.31
C GLY A 33 -9.62 -31.90 7.84
N SER A 34 -9.36 -30.72 8.41
CA SER A 34 -9.50 -30.45 9.86
C SER A 34 -10.95 -30.47 10.36
N GLY A 35 -11.94 -30.38 9.44
CA GLY A 35 -13.35 -30.20 9.78
C GLY A 35 -13.72 -28.79 10.21
N LEU A 36 -12.76 -27.84 10.18
CA LEU A 36 -12.95 -26.44 10.60
C LEU A 36 -12.61 -25.48 9.47
N SER A 37 -13.33 -24.36 9.45
CA SER A 37 -12.90 -23.16 8.72
C SER A 37 -11.73 -22.48 9.44
N VAL A 38 -10.82 -21.86 8.70
CA VAL A 38 -9.79 -20.99 9.31
C VAL A 38 -10.41 -19.86 10.14
N MET A 39 -11.63 -19.40 9.81
CA MET A 39 -12.36 -18.39 10.57
C MET A 39 -12.80 -18.85 11.95
N GLU A 40 -12.91 -20.17 12.18
CA GLU A 40 -13.36 -20.76 13.44
C GLU A 40 -12.20 -21.28 14.30
N MET A 41 -10.98 -21.32 13.73
CA MET A 41 -9.81 -21.84 14.43
C MET A 41 -9.40 -20.95 15.59
N SER A 42 -9.09 -21.57 16.72
CA SER A 42 -8.35 -20.87 17.77
C SER A 42 -7.00 -20.41 17.20
N HIS A 43 -6.63 -19.14 17.42
CA HIS A 43 -5.30 -18.64 17.04
C HIS A 43 -4.16 -19.34 17.80
N ARG A 44 -4.46 -20.21 18.78
CA ARG A 44 -3.49 -21.04 19.52
C ARG A 44 -3.53 -22.51 19.11
N SER A 45 -4.41 -22.88 18.16
CA SER A 45 -4.38 -24.24 17.61
C SER A 45 -3.14 -24.47 16.79
N ARG A 46 -2.72 -25.73 16.67
CA ARG A 46 -1.56 -26.09 15.88
C ARG A 46 -1.72 -25.68 14.41
N GLU A 47 -2.89 -25.91 13.86
CA GLU A 47 -3.21 -25.61 12.46
C GLU A 47 -3.05 -24.11 12.16
N PHE A 48 -3.55 -23.25 13.04
CA PHE A 48 -3.39 -21.82 12.85
C PHE A 48 -1.94 -21.36 13.09
N MET A 49 -1.25 -21.91 14.08
CA MET A 49 0.17 -21.60 14.31
C MET A 49 1.03 -21.98 13.11
N ASP A 50 0.72 -23.10 12.43
CA ASP A 50 1.39 -23.50 11.21
C ASP A 50 1.11 -22.52 10.06
N ILE A 51 -0.15 -22.06 9.89
CA ILE A 51 -0.54 -21.00 8.92
C ILE A 51 0.25 -19.72 9.20
N PHE A 52 0.26 -19.29 10.46
CA PHE A 52 0.94 -18.06 10.89
C PHE A 52 2.44 -18.09 10.60
N ALA A 53 3.11 -19.15 11.06
CA ALA A 53 4.55 -19.33 10.86
C ALA A 53 4.93 -19.41 9.37
N ALA A 54 4.16 -20.17 8.58
CA ALA A 54 4.38 -20.27 7.14
C ALA A 54 4.19 -18.91 6.43
N THR A 55 3.14 -18.17 6.77
CA THR A 55 2.86 -16.86 6.18
C THR A 55 3.97 -15.86 6.52
N LYS A 56 4.41 -15.82 7.79
CA LYS A 56 5.52 -14.96 8.24
C LYS A 56 6.82 -15.29 7.52
N ALA A 57 7.14 -16.58 7.37
CA ALA A 57 8.34 -17.03 6.67
C ALA A 57 8.30 -16.67 5.17
N LYS A 58 7.14 -16.85 4.50
CA LYS A 58 6.95 -16.46 3.09
C LYS A 58 7.14 -14.95 2.90
N LEU A 59 6.57 -14.14 3.79
CA LEU A 59 6.71 -12.69 3.71
C LEU A 59 8.16 -12.25 3.96
N LYS A 60 8.84 -12.85 4.95
CA LYS A 60 10.27 -12.64 5.21
C LYS A 60 11.11 -12.93 3.98
N LYS A 61 10.85 -14.07 3.31
CA LYS A 61 11.52 -14.46 2.06
C LYS A 61 11.24 -13.47 0.93
N ALA A 62 9.95 -13.13 0.70
CA ALA A 62 9.53 -12.29 -0.42
C ALA A 62 10.13 -10.88 -0.38
N LEU A 63 10.31 -10.32 0.82
CA LEU A 63 10.88 -8.99 1.03
C LEU A 63 12.36 -9.03 1.49
N SER A 64 12.97 -10.21 1.59
CA SER A 64 14.34 -10.37 2.08
C SER A 64 14.58 -9.65 3.43
N VAL A 65 13.59 -9.76 4.35
CA VAL A 65 13.63 -9.06 5.65
C VAL A 65 14.83 -9.56 6.47
N PRO A 66 15.76 -8.68 6.89
CA PRO A 66 16.95 -9.05 7.64
C PRO A 66 16.59 -9.53 9.07
N ASP A 67 17.51 -10.28 9.70
CA ASP A 67 17.30 -10.81 11.05
C ASP A 67 17.27 -9.72 12.14
N THR A 68 17.70 -8.52 11.84
CA THR A 68 17.58 -7.35 12.72
C THR A 68 16.14 -6.83 12.83
N HIS A 69 15.30 -7.19 11.87
CA HIS A 69 13.91 -6.72 11.81
C HIS A 69 12.91 -7.78 12.22
N GLU A 70 11.79 -7.34 12.76
CA GLU A 70 10.64 -8.18 13.12
C GLU A 70 9.43 -7.87 12.23
N ILE A 71 8.69 -8.91 11.84
CA ILE A 71 7.44 -8.80 11.11
C ILE A 71 6.29 -8.93 12.09
N LEU A 72 5.41 -7.92 12.11
CA LEU A 72 4.23 -7.90 12.97
C LEU A 72 2.96 -7.90 12.12
N PHE A 73 1.99 -8.69 12.54
CA PHE A 73 0.64 -8.76 11.99
C PHE A 73 -0.33 -8.06 12.95
N LEU A 74 -0.68 -6.82 12.64
CA LEU A 74 -1.44 -5.93 13.50
C LEU A 74 -2.84 -5.66 12.95
N GLN A 75 -3.63 -4.93 13.72
CA GLN A 75 -4.97 -4.45 13.39
C GLN A 75 -4.98 -2.91 13.36
N GLY A 76 -6.11 -2.31 13.02
CA GLY A 76 -6.29 -0.84 13.03
C GLY A 76 -5.93 -0.15 11.71
N GLY A 77 -5.50 -0.89 10.69
CA GLY A 77 -5.10 -0.34 9.39
C GLY A 77 -3.83 0.50 9.46
N ALA A 78 -3.39 1.00 8.32
CA ALA A 78 -2.27 1.94 8.24
C ALA A 78 -2.51 3.21 9.09
N SER A 79 -3.77 3.61 9.25
CA SER A 79 -4.10 4.82 10.00
C SER A 79 -3.74 4.74 11.49
N LEU A 80 -3.79 3.55 12.11
CA LEU A 80 -3.37 3.40 13.50
C LEU A 80 -1.85 3.61 13.65
N GLN A 81 -1.06 3.34 12.61
CA GLN A 81 0.39 3.55 12.63
C GLN A 81 0.75 5.02 12.77
N PHE A 82 -0.11 5.94 12.32
CA PHE A 82 0.12 7.38 12.48
C PHE A 82 0.26 7.81 13.95
N SER A 83 -0.45 7.12 14.85
CA SER A 83 -0.33 7.31 16.31
C SER A 83 0.71 6.37 16.94
N MET A 84 0.76 5.11 16.50
CA MET A 84 1.67 4.11 17.09
C MET A 84 3.13 4.52 16.93
N ILE A 85 3.53 5.00 15.75
CA ILE A 85 4.92 5.36 15.46
C ILE A 85 5.44 6.44 16.43
N PRO A 86 4.83 7.62 16.54
CA PRO A 86 5.32 8.64 17.47
C PRO A 86 5.24 8.19 18.94
N LEU A 87 4.22 7.43 19.35
CA LEU A 87 4.11 6.90 20.72
C LEU A 87 5.24 5.94 21.08
N ASN A 88 5.78 5.20 20.11
CA ASN A 88 6.85 4.23 20.34
C ASN A 88 8.26 4.81 20.13
N LEU A 89 8.42 5.80 19.27
CA LEU A 89 9.73 6.28 18.84
C LEU A 89 10.13 7.65 19.40
N THR A 90 9.22 8.36 20.10
CA THR A 90 9.51 9.73 20.57
C THR A 90 9.20 9.90 22.06
N ALA A 91 9.96 10.79 22.71
CA ALA A 91 9.62 11.39 24.00
C ALA A 91 8.90 12.74 23.80
N GLU A 92 8.44 13.33 24.90
CA GLU A 92 7.85 14.68 24.87
C GLU A 92 8.92 15.71 24.45
N GLY A 93 8.55 16.54 23.47
CA GLY A 93 9.46 17.57 22.95
C GLY A 93 10.45 17.09 21.89
N ASP A 94 10.51 15.81 21.56
CA ASP A 94 11.30 15.32 20.43
C ASP A 94 10.79 15.89 19.09
N THR A 95 11.69 15.98 18.12
CA THR A 95 11.40 16.41 16.75
C THR A 95 11.39 15.21 15.81
N VAL A 96 10.51 15.23 14.82
CA VAL A 96 10.42 14.24 13.74
C VAL A 96 10.26 14.96 12.39
N ASP A 97 10.80 14.36 11.34
CA ASP A 97 10.75 14.90 9.99
C ASP A 97 9.69 14.20 9.14
N TYR A 98 8.90 14.94 8.40
CA TYR A 98 7.90 14.42 7.48
C TYR A 98 8.08 14.98 6.08
N ALA A 99 8.05 14.11 5.05
CA ALA A 99 7.88 14.51 3.67
C ALA A 99 6.39 14.40 3.30
N VAL A 100 5.72 15.56 3.16
CA VAL A 100 4.30 15.65 2.85
C VAL A 100 4.09 15.72 1.33
N THR A 101 4.06 14.55 0.69
CA THR A 101 3.89 14.42 -0.76
C THR A 101 2.50 13.93 -1.16
N GLY A 102 1.56 13.90 -0.21
CA GLY A 102 0.18 13.49 -0.44
C GLY A 102 -0.66 13.52 0.82
N ASN A 103 -1.94 13.22 0.64
CA ASN A 103 -2.93 13.34 1.71
C ASN A 103 -2.64 12.44 2.93
N PHE A 104 -2.16 11.21 2.73
CA PHE A 104 -1.91 10.30 3.85
C PHE A 104 -0.69 10.74 4.67
N ALA A 105 0.36 11.23 4.03
CA ALA A 105 1.50 11.82 4.73
C ALA A 105 1.09 13.08 5.51
N ASN A 106 0.21 13.91 4.96
CA ASN A 106 -0.32 15.08 5.66
C ASN A 106 -1.16 14.68 6.90
N ILE A 107 -2.02 13.66 6.79
CA ILE A 107 -2.79 13.14 7.93
C ILE A 107 -1.85 12.56 8.99
N ALA A 108 -0.83 11.81 8.57
CA ALA A 108 0.15 11.22 9.48
C ALA A 108 0.96 12.31 10.24
N ALA A 109 1.39 13.37 9.55
CA ALA A 109 2.06 14.51 10.17
C ALA A 109 1.18 15.20 11.21
N LYS A 110 -0.08 15.52 10.87
CA LYS A 110 -1.05 16.11 11.79
C LYS A 110 -1.38 15.21 12.98
N GLU A 111 -1.38 13.89 12.82
CA GLU A 111 -1.56 12.99 13.95
C GLU A 111 -0.34 12.99 14.87
N ALA A 112 0.88 13.00 14.30
CA ALA A 112 2.12 13.04 15.05
C ALA A 112 2.29 14.34 15.88
N GLU A 113 1.76 15.48 15.41
CA GLU A 113 1.75 16.77 16.14
C GLU A 113 1.11 16.66 17.55
N LYS A 114 0.25 15.69 17.79
CA LYS A 114 -0.34 15.44 19.10
C LYS A 114 0.66 14.88 20.11
N TYR A 115 1.76 14.34 19.63
CA TYR A 115 2.73 13.60 20.43
C TYR A 115 4.10 14.24 20.46
N CYS A 116 4.54 14.89 19.39
CA CYS A 116 5.89 15.43 19.25
C CYS A 116 5.90 16.67 18.33
N ARG A 117 7.05 17.32 18.19
CA ARG A 117 7.24 18.42 17.24
C ARG A 117 7.43 17.83 15.84
N VAL A 118 6.58 18.22 14.89
CA VAL A 118 6.69 17.84 13.50
C VAL A 118 7.36 18.95 12.70
N HIS A 119 8.46 18.61 12.05
CA HIS A 119 9.12 19.43 11.05
C HIS A 119 8.76 18.88 9.67
N ILE A 120 8.26 19.74 8.78
CA ILE A 120 7.97 19.35 7.38
C ILE A 120 9.27 19.51 6.59
N ALA A 121 9.97 18.40 6.43
CA ALA A 121 11.24 18.34 5.71
C ALA A 121 11.10 18.64 4.21
N ALA A 122 9.95 18.29 3.61
CA ALA A 122 9.57 18.66 2.26
C ALA A 122 8.06 18.56 2.06
N SER A 123 7.52 19.35 1.13
CA SER A 123 6.11 19.24 0.73
C SER A 123 5.96 19.56 -0.76
N SER A 124 5.12 18.78 -1.45
CA SER A 124 4.66 19.10 -2.81
C SER A 124 3.23 19.64 -2.85
N GLU A 125 2.68 20.09 -1.72
CA GLU A 125 1.30 20.62 -1.63
C GLU A 125 1.07 21.82 -2.54
N ALA A 126 2.04 22.74 -2.62
CA ALA A 126 1.94 23.92 -3.49
C ALA A 126 1.84 23.58 -4.98
N ALA A 127 2.35 22.41 -5.38
CA ALA A 127 2.21 21.84 -6.72
C ALA A 127 1.02 20.89 -6.86
N GLY A 128 0.10 20.86 -5.88
CA GLY A 128 -1.07 19.97 -5.92
C GLY A 128 -0.73 18.49 -5.74
N PHE A 129 0.43 18.15 -5.17
CA PHE A 129 0.94 16.80 -4.97
C PHE A 129 1.20 16.02 -6.27
N ASP A 130 1.49 16.70 -7.37
CA ASP A 130 1.74 16.09 -8.67
C ASP A 130 3.19 15.62 -8.88
N ARG A 131 4.09 15.93 -7.94
CA ARG A 131 5.50 15.55 -7.98
C ARG A 131 6.04 15.04 -6.64
N ILE A 132 7.21 14.39 -6.72
CA ILE A 132 8.03 14.01 -5.58
C ILE A 132 9.23 14.97 -5.51
N PRO A 133 9.57 15.51 -4.33
CA PRO A 133 10.77 16.32 -4.14
C PRO A 133 12.04 15.53 -4.49
N ALA A 134 13.07 16.22 -4.99
CA ALA A 134 14.41 15.66 -5.13
C ALA A 134 15.11 15.60 -3.74
N GLN A 135 16.20 14.82 -3.62
CA GLN A 135 16.92 14.67 -2.34
C GLN A 135 17.40 16.01 -1.79
N GLU A 136 17.84 16.92 -2.67
CA GLU A 136 18.38 18.22 -2.32
C GLU A 136 17.31 19.21 -1.81
N GLU A 137 16.05 18.90 -2.06
CA GLU A 137 14.90 19.68 -1.55
C GLU A 137 14.50 19.26 -0.12
N LEU A 138 15.10 18.18 0.43
CA LEU A 138 14.79 17.72 1.78
C LEU A 138 15.56 18.54 2.81
N SER A 139 14.85 19.30 3.62
CA SER A 139 15.39 20.02 4.80
C SER A 139 15.35 19.10 6.01
N LEU A 140 16.39 18.28 6.22
CA LEU A 140 16.44 17.29 7.28
C LEU A 140 16.95 17.86 8.60
N SER A 141 16.36 17.42 9.72
CA SER A 141 16.78 17.75 11.08
C SER A 141 17.72 16.65 11.59
N PRO A 142 19.00 16.94 11.87
CA PRO A 142 19.94 15.90 12.34
C PRO A 142 19.54 15.22 13.65
N GLU A 143 18.74 15.92 14.48
CA GLU A 143 18.23 15.43 15.76
C GLU A 143 16.87 14.74 15.67
N ALA A 144 16.27 14.65 14.47
CA ALA A 144 14.98 13.99 14.28
C ALA A 144 15.03 12.52 14.74
N LYS A 145 13.99 12.07 15.45
CA LYS A 145 13.89 10.69 15.90
C LYS A 145 13.57 9.72 14.76
N TYR A 146 12.91 10.22 13.73
CA TYR A 146 12.68 9.52 12.48
C TYR A 146 12.34 10.48 11.35
N PHE A 147 12.56 10.03 10.13
CA PHE A 147 12.07 10.65 8.90
C PHE A 147 10.94 9.80 8.33
N TYR A 148 9.79 10.42 8.06
CA TYR A 148 8.61 9.75 7.53
C TYR A 148 8.29 10.13 6.10
N TYR A 149 7.95 9.15 5.27
CA TYR A 149 7.35 9.38 3.96
C TYR A 149 6.38 8.28 3.54
N CYS A 150 5.50 8.59 2.59
CA CYS A 150 4.61 7.64 1.94
C CYS A 150 5.20 7.31 0.55
N ALA A 151 5.65 6.08 0.35
CA ALA A 151 6.40 5.68 -0.83
C ALA A 151 5.58 5.81 -2.13
N ASN A 152 4.26 5.56 -2.06
CA ASN A 152 3.35 5.71 -3.19
C ASN A 152 2.06 6.41 -2.78
N ASN A 153 1.78 7.56 -3.38
CA ASN A 153 0.65 8.42 -3.08
C ASN A 153 -0.61 7.97 -3.86
N THR A 154 -1.38 7.09 -3.27
CA THR A 154 -2.56 6.44 -3.87
C THR A 154 -3.58 7.41 -4.45
N ILE A 155 -3.72 8.63 -3.88
CA ILE A 155 -4.72 9.63 -4.27
C ILE A 155 -4.25 10.45 -5.47
N PHE A 156 -2.98 10.83 -5.50
CA PHE A 156 -2.42 11.78 -6.48
C PHE A 156 -1.64 11.08 -7.61
N GLY A 157 -1.32 9.79 -7.45
CA GLY A 157 -0.65 9.00 -8.50
C GLY A 157 0.84 9.27 -8.62
N THR A 158 1.49 9.71 -7.54
CA THR A 158 2.94 9.91 -7.48
C THR A 158 3.62 8.84 -6.62
N ALA A 159 4.86 8.50 -6.93
CA ALA A 159 5.66 7.52 -6.20
C ALA A 159 7.13 7.95 -6.11
N TRP A 160 7.74 7.73 -4.97
CA TRP A 160 9.17 7.91 -4.77
C TRP A 160 9.94 6.88 -5.60
N LYS A 161 10.94 7.34 -6.36
CA LYS A 161 11.81 6.49 -7.19
C LYS A 161 13.17 6.25 -6.52
N TYR A 162 13.35 6.74 -5.31
CA TYR A 162 14.57 6.60 -4.50
C TYR A 162 14.20 6.48 -3.02
N VAL A 163 15.11 5.92 -2.24
CA VAL A 163 15.04 5.92 -0.77
C VAL A 163 15.80 7.14 -0.29
N PRO A 164 15.20 8.06 0.48
CA PRO A 164 15.87 9.26 0.97
C PRO A 164 17.11 8.94 1.82
N GLU A 165 18.17 9.72 1.62
CA GLU A 165 19.35 9.70 2.48
C GLU A 165 19.13 10.64 3.67
N THR A 166 19.08 10.08 4.88
CA THR A 166 18.66 10.81 6.10
C THR A 166 19.81 11.06 7.09
N GLY A 167 21.06 10.76 6.70
CA GLY A 167 22.23 10.98 7.58
C GLY A 167 22.22 10.09 8.84
N GLY A 168 21.56 8.95 8.81
CA GLY A 168 21.47 8.01 9.93
C GLY A 168 20.20 8.14 10.79
N VAL A 169 19.34 9.12 10.50
CA VAL A 169 18.00 9.18 11.11
C VAL A 169 17.15 8.02 10.60
N PRO A 170 16.49 7.22 11.48
CA PRO A 170 15.67 6.09 11.06
C PRO A 170 14.55 6.49 10.09
N ILE A 171 14.39 5.73 9.01
CA ILE A 171 13.34 5.96 8.02
C ILE A 171 12.09 5.18 8.39
N VAL A 172 10.96 5.85 8.41
CA VAL A 172 9.62 5.27 8.55
C VAL A 172 8.87 5.44 7.22
N CYS A 173 8.44 4.33 6.64
CA CYS A 173 7.83 4.34 5.32
C CYS A 173 6.45 3.67 5.29
N ASP A 174 5.43 4.40 4.82
CA ASP A 174 4.14 3.82 4.42
C ASP A 174 4.26 3.25 3.01
N MET A 175 4.29 1.93 2.89
CA MET A 175 4.31 1.21 1.62
C MET A 175 2.96 0.58 1.28
N SER A 176 1.86 0.99 1.89
CA SER A 176 0.54 0.33 1.74
C SER A 176 0.13 0.10 0.29
N SER A 177 0.44 1.01 -0.63
CA SER A 177 0.00 0.91 -2.02
C SER A 177 1.08 0.43 -3.00
N GLU A 178 2.25 0.00 -2.49
CA GLU A 178 3.29 -0.55 -3.38
C GLU A 178 4.06 -1.76 -2.82
N ILE A 179 3.90 -2.10 -1.54
CA ILE A 179 4.56 -3.27 -0.95
C ILE A 179 4.35 -4.52 -1.81
N LEU A 180 5.36 -5.38 -1.94
CA LEU A 180 5.36 -6.59 -2.79
C LEU A 180 5.26 -6.32 -4.30
N SER A 181 5.38 -5.09 -4.78
CA SER A 181 5.30 -4.77 -6.21
C SER A 181 6.67 -4.70 -6.90
N HIS A 182 7.75 -4.62 -6.15
CA HIS A 182 9.14 -4.61 -6.61
C HIS A 182 10.08 -4.98 -5.46
N PRO A 183 11.35 -5.31 -5.73
CA PRO A 183 12.36 -5.53 -4.70
C PRO A 183 12.58 -4.26 -3.86
N VAL A 184 12.68 -4.43 -2.54
CA VAL A 184 12.97 -3.35 -1.58
C VAL A 184 14.07 -3.82 -0.65
N ASP A 185 15.09 -3.01 -0.44
CA ASP A 185 16.10 -3.24 0.59
C ASP A 185 15.57 -2.78 1.95
N VAL A 186 14.93 -3.70 2.66
CA VAL A 186 14.29 -3.44 3.97
C VAL A 186 15.31 -2.98 5.02
N SER A 187 16.60 -3.31 4.88
CA SER A 187 17.64 -2.89 5.82
C SER A 187 17.86 -1.39 5.91
N LYS A 188 17.38 -0.64 4.92
CA LYS A 188 17.45 0.83 4.90
C LYS A 188 16.38 1.52 5.74
N PHE A 189 15.42 0.76 6.28
CA PHE A 189 14.27 1.32 6.98
C PHE A 189 14.27 0.92 8.45
N GLY A 190 13.96 1.87 9.31
CA GLY A 190 13.64 1.58 10.70
C GLY A 190 12.27 0.93 10.83
N ILE A 191 11.28 1.44 10.07
CA ILE A 191 9.94 0.87 10.00
C ILE A 191 9.42 0.93 8.56
N VAL A 192 8.92 -0.20 8.05
CA VAL A 192 8.03 -0.28 6.89
C VAL A 192 6.68 -0.77 7.37
N TYR A 193 5.60 -0.12 6.96
CA TYR A 193 4.28 -0.65 7.24
C TYR A 193 3.35 -0.58 6.04
N ALA A 194 2.32 -1.43 6.04
CA ALA A 194 1.33 -1.51 4.97
C ALA A 194 -0.03 -1.98 5.48
N GLY A 195 -1.07 -1.26 5.10
CA GLY A 195 -2.44 -1.77 5.14
C GLY A 195 -2.64 -2.82 4.05
N ALA A 196 -3.00 -4.05 4.46
CA ALA A 196 -2.99 -5.20 3.56
C ALA A 196 -4.01 -5.13 2.41
N GLN A 197 -5.09 -4.36 2.57
CA GLN A 197 -6.24 -4.30 1.64
C GLN A 197 -5.93 -3.78 0.24
N LYS A 198 -4.72 -3.32 -0.03
CA LYS A 198 -4.30 -2.81 -1.34
C LYS A 198 -3.61 -3.89 -2.18
N ASN A 199 -2.52 -4.46 -1.68
CA ASN A 199 -1.69 -5.36 -2.49
C ASN A 199 -1.38 -6.72 -1.84
N MET A 200 -1.88 -7.00 -0.64
CA MET A 200 -1.48 -8.16 0.16
C MET A 200 -2.61 -9.13 0.52
N ALA A 201 -3.75 -8.61 1.02
CA ALA A 201 -4.83 -9.41 1.60
C ALA A 201 -6.13 -8.61 1.66
N PRO A 202 -7.26 -9.18 2.15
CA PRO A 202 -8.45 -8.40 2.48
C PRO A 202 -8.19 -7.33 3.56
N ALA A 203 -9.12 -6.38 3.70
CA ALA A 203 -9.07 -5.37 4.75
C ALA A 203 -9.10 -5.99 6.16
N GLY A 204 -8.40 -5.38 7.12
CA GLY A 204 -8.38 -5.80 8.53
C GLY A 204 -7.00 -6.23 9.05
N LEU A 205 -6.04 -6.45 8.17
CA LEU A 205 -4.64 -6.74 8.52
C LEU A 205 -3.75 -5.53 8.21
N THR A 206 -2.83 -5.23 9.12
CA THR A 206 -1.72 -4.29 8.92
C THR A 206 -0.42 -5.04 9.13
N VAL A 207 0.47 -5.00 8.16
CA VAL A 207 1.82 -5.53 8.29
C VAL A 207 2.74 -4.40 8.72
N VAL A 208 3.57 -4.65 9.75
CA VAL A 208 4.64 -3.75 10.16
C VAL A 208 5.94 -4.56 10.18
N ILE A 209 6.99 -4.01 9.58
CA ILE A 209 8.35 -4.56 9.61
C ILE A 209 9.19 -3.51 10.33
N ILE A 210 9.70 -3.84 11.50
CA ILE A 210 10.41 -2.92 12.40
C ILE A 210 11.80 -3.40 12.73
N ASP A 211 12.79 -2.52 12.68
CA ASP A 211 14.09 -2.79 13.30
C ASP A 211 13.90 -2.95 14.82
N ARG A 212 14.33 -4.09 15.36
CA ARG A 212 14.20 -4.40 16.79
C ARG A 212 14.85 -3.36 17.69
N ALA A 213 15.88 -2.66 17.20
CA ALA A 213 16.55 -1.60 17.95
C ALA A 213 15.65 -0.39 18.23
N LEU A 214 14.54 -0.22 17.48
CA LEU A 214 13.58 0.86 17.66
C LEU A 214 12.42 0.48 18.61
N ALA A 215 12.32 -0.76 19.04
CA ALA A 215 11.29 -1.21 19.98
C ALA A 215 11.75 -1.04 21.45
N GLY A 216 10.79 -1.01 22.37
CA GLY A 216 11.07 -0.90 23.82
C GLY A 216 11.34 0.52 24.31
N HIS A 217 11.03 1.53 23.49
CA HIS A 217 11.20 2.95 23.84
C HIS A 217 9.85 3.69 23.94
N GLU A 218 8.75 2.95 23.98
CA GLU A 218 7.41 3.53 24.03
C GLU A 218 7.19 4.36 25.30
N ARG A 219 6.42 5.43 25.15
CA ARG A 219 6.01 6.29 26.26
C ARG A 219 5.18 5.52 27.29
N ALA A 220 5.25 5.91 28.55
CA ALA A 220 4.46 5.31 29.63
C ALA A 220 2.95 5.38 29.40
N VAL A 221 2.47 6.37 28.62
CA VAL A 221 1.06 6.54 28.26
C VAL A 221 0.62 5.69 27.07
N THR A 222 1.55 4.98 26.42
CA THR A 222 1.24 4.16 25.23
C THR A 222 0.31 3.02 25.61
N PRO A 223 -0.87 2.91 24.98
CA PRO A 223 -1.79 1.80 25.23
C PRO A 223 -1.15 0.46 24.91
N LEU A 224 -1.49 -0.58 25.68
CA LEU A 224 -0.91 -1.93 25.54
C LEU A 224 -0.93 -2.47 24.11
N MET A 225 -2.03 -2.23 23.38
CA MET A 225 -2.20 -2.68 22.00
C MET A 225 -1.40 -1.88 20.99
N MET A 226 -0.81 -0.76 21.40
CA MET A 226 -0.03 0.13 20.55
C MET A 226 1.49 0.02 20.81
N SER A 227 1.95 -0.81 21.75
CA SER A 227 3.37 -1.05 22.01
C SER A 227 3.94 -2.06 21.01
N TYR A 228 4.93 -1.65 20.22
CA TYR A 228 5.63 -2.56 19.30
C TYR A 228 6.39 -3.64 20.06
N GLN A 229 7.06 -3.30 21.17
CA GLN A 229 7.79 -4.29 21.98
C GLN A 229 6.86 -5.41 22.47
N ARG A 230 5.67 -5.06 22.94
CA ARG A 230 4.68 -6.05 23.38
C ARG A 230 4.22 -6.95 22.24
N MET A 231 4.04 -6.39 21.06
CA MET A 231 3.68 -7.18 19.87
C MET A 231 4.81 -8.09 19.42
N ILE A 232 6.06 -7.66 19.55
CA ILE A 232 7.26 -8.48 19.32
C ILE A 232 7.28 -9.64 20.32
N ASP A 233 7.21 -9.36 21.62
CA ASP A 233 7.28 -10.35 22.72
C ASP A 233 6.19 -11.42 22.63
N LYS A 234 5.07 -11.09 21.99
CA LYS A 234 3.91 -11.99 21.83
C LYS A 234 3.73 -12.47 20.40
N ASP A 235 4.70 -12.26 19.54
CA ASP A 235 4.66 -12.64 18.13
C ASP A 235 3.31 -12.24 17.47
N SER A 236 2.91 -10.97 17.65
CA SER A 236 1.64 -10.38 17.19
C SER A 236 0.37 -10.98 17.82
N MET A 237 0.49 -11.93 18.72
CA MET A 237 -0.64 -12.64 19.33
C MET A 237 -0.87 -12.25 20.80
N TYR A 238 -0.67 -10.97 21.13
CA TYR A 238 -1.10 -10.45 22.43
C TYR A 238 -2.62 -10.57 22.60
N ASN A 239 -3.38 -10.29 21.56
CA ASN A 239 -4.79 -10.60 21.41
C ASN A 239 -5.00 -11.53 20.22
N THR A 240 -6.25 -11.95 19.96
CA THR A 240 -6.58 -12.74 18.78
C THR A 240 -6.29 -11.94 17.50
N PRO A 241 -5.37 -12.40 16.63
CA PRO A 241 -5.05 -11.69 15.40
C PRO A 241 -6.15 -11.89 14.34
N PRO A 242 -6.13 -11.17 13.21
CA PRO A 242 -7.07 -11.37 12.12
C PRO A 242 -6.74 -12.65 11.33
N CYS A 243 -7.07 -13.82 11.92
CA CYS A 243 -6.64 -15.15 11.49
C CYS A 243 -6.88 -15.40 9.99
N TYR A 244 -8.10 -15.14 9.51
CA TYR A 244 -8.44 -15.35 8.11
C TYR A 244 -7.66 -14.45 7.15
N ASN A 245 -7.36 -13.21 7.54
CA ASN A 245 -6.57 -12.31 6.72
C ASN A 245 -5.10 -12.74 6.64
N ILE A 246 -4.55 -13.32 7.70
CA ILE A 246 -3.18 -13.89 7.71
C ILE A 246 -3.13 -15.12 6.80
N TYR A 247 -4.13 -15.98 6.84
CA TYR A 247 -4.27 -17.09 5.89
C TYR A 247 -4.36 -16.61 4.43
N MET A 248 -5.21 -15.60 4.17
CA MET A 248 -5.32 -15.00 2.83
C MET A 248 -4.01 -14.39 2.34
N LEU A 249 -3.26 -13.72 3.23
CA LEU A 249 -1.91 -13.23 2.91
C LEU A 249 -1.00 -14.39 2.50
N GLY A 250 -1.04 -15.52 3.24
CA GLY A 250 -0.29 -16.72 2.90
C GLY A 250 -0.56 -17.22 1.47
N LEU A 251 -1.83 -17.26 1.08
CA LEU A 251 -2.24 -17.65 -0.29
C LEU A 251 -1.78 -16.62 -1.35
N VAL A 252 -1.85 -15.33 -1.04
CA VAL A 252 -1.37 -14.28 -1.95
C VAL A 252 0.15 -14.38 -2.13
N LEU A 253 0.91 -14.70 -1.08
CA LEU A 253 2.35 -14.89 -1.16
C LEU A 253 2.72 -16.13 -1.99
N ASP A 254 1.96 -17.23 -1.91
CA ASP A 254 2.13 -18.40 -2.78
C ASP A 254 1.86 -18.05 -4.25
N TRP A 255 0.82 -17.27 -4.49
CA TRP A 255 0.54 -16.75 -5.83
C TRP A 255 1.66 -15.84 -6.33
N LEU A 256 2.15 -14.92 -5.50
CA LEU A 256 3.26 -14.02 -5.82
C LEU A 256 4.52 -14.80 -6.23
N GLU A 257 4.86 -15.85 -5.49
CA GLU A 257 6.03 -16.70 -5.80
C GLU A 257 5.88 -17.37 -7.17
N LYS A 258 4.71 -17.92 -7.48
CA LYS A 258 4.38 -18.49 -8.80
C LYS A 258 4.50 -17.47 -9.95
N GLN A 259 4.30 -16.18 -9.66
CA GLN A 259 4.44 -15.10 -10.63
C GLN A 259 5.89 -14.59 -10.79
N GLY A 260 6.87 -15.25 -10.17
CA GLY A 260 8.29 -14.85 -10.21
C GLY A 260 8.69 -13.92 -9.06
N GLY A 261 7.91 -13.88 -7.98
CA GLY A 261 8.18 -13.05 -6.80
C GLY A 261 8.07 -11.55 -7.08
N VAL A 262 8.67 -10.74 -6.21
CA VAL A 262 8.63 -9.27 -6.35
C VAL A 262 9.34 -8.77 -7.62
N ALA A 263 10.38 -9.47 -8.11
CA ALA A 263 11.05 -9.12 -9.36
C ALA A 263 10.16 -9.39 -10.60
N GLY A 264 9.35 -10.47 -10.55
CA GLY A 264 8.33 -10.75 -11.57
C GLY A 264 7.23 -9.69 -11.56
N MET A 265 6.81 -9.25 -10.36
CA MET A 265 5.79 -8.20 -10.21
C MET A 265 6.29 -6.84 -10.68
N GLU A 266 7.55 -6.49 -10.47
CA GLU A 266 8.13 -5.25 -10.98
C GLU A 266 7.99 -5.14 -12.50
N LYS A 267 8.33 -6.20 -13.24
CA LYS A 267 8.19 -6.25 -14.69
C LYS A 267 6.73 -6.09 -15.13
N ARG A 268 5.81 -6.82 -14.47
CA ARG A 268 4.37 -6.75 -14.75
C ARG A 268 3.77 -5.38 -14.44
N LYS A 269 4.15 -4.81 -13.29
CA LYS A 269 3.72 -3.49 -12.86
C LYS A 269 4.10 -2.43 -13.90
N SER A 270 5.37 -2.41 -14.28
CA SER A 270 5.90 -1.44 -15.25
C SER A 270 5.28 -1.61 -16.63
N ALA A 271 5.06 -2.84 -17.09
CA ALA A 271 4.38 -3.10 -18.36
C ALA A 271 2.94 -2.57 -18.36
N LYS A 272 2.17 -2.87 -17.31
CA LYS A 272 0.79 -2.36 -17.16
C LYS A 272 0.72 -0.84 -17.11
N ALA A 273 1.58 -0.22 -16.31
CA ALA A 273 1.61 1.23 -16.17
C ALA A 273 2.01 1.90 -17.51
N LYS A 274 3.00 1.33 -18.20
CA LYS A 274 3.41 1.82 -19.51
C LYS A 274 2.29 1.82 -20.53
N LEU A 275 1.50 0.75 -20.63
CA LEU A 275 0.34 0.67 -21.55
C LEU A 275 -0.63 1.85 -21.36
N LEU A 276 -0.93 2.19 -20.11
CA LEU A 276 -1.85 3.28 -19.83
C LEU A 276 -1.21 4.66 -20.01
N TYR A 277 0.04 4.83 -19.57
CA TYR A 277 0.74 6.11 -19.71
C TYR A 277 1.09 6.44 -21.16
N ASP A 278 1.47 5.46 -21.99
CA ASP A 278 1.70 5.69 -23.41
C ASP A 278 0.47 6.27 -24.08
N TYR A 279 -0.70 5.71 -23.79
CA TYR A 279 -1.97 6.25 -24.30
C TYR A 279 -2.28 7.65 -23.74
N LEU A 280 -2.12 7.87 -22.43
CA LEU A 280 -2.39 9.17 -21.81
C LEU A 280 -1.49 10.29 -22.35
N ASP A 281 -0.27 9.95 -22.74
CA ASP A 281 0.70 10.90 -23.29
C ASP A 281 0.41 11.28 -24.76
N GLU A 282 -0.40 10.48 -25.48
CA GLU A 282 -0.79 10.69 -26.88
C GLU A 282 -2.24 11.18 -27.01
N SER A 283 -3.11 10.95 -26.02
CA SER A 283 -4.54 11.30 -26.07
C SER A 283 -4.75 12.81 -26.12
N ALA A 284 -5.67 13.24 -26.97
CA ALA A 284 -6.11 14.63 -27.04
C ALA A 284 -7.14 14.95 -25.93
N LEU A 285 -7.81 13.93 -25.37
CA LEU A 285 -8.88 14.08 -24.37
C LEU A 285 -8.41 13.79 -22.95
N PHE A 286 -7.62 12.71 -22.74
CA PHE A 286 -7.23 12.24 -21.42
C PHE A 286 -5.79 12.63 -21.07
N HIS A 287 -5.57 13.21 -19.90
CA HIS A 287 -4.26 13.67 -19.46
C HIS A 287 -3.90 13.10 -18.10
N GLY A 288 -2.67 12.58 -17.95
CA GLY A 288 -2.12 12.15 -16.66
C GLY A 288 -1.95 13.34 -15.70
N CYS A 289 -2.22 13.13 -14.40
CA CYS A 289 -2.12 14.19 -13.40
C CYS A 289 -0.74 14.37 -12.81
N ALA A 290 0.08 13.31 -12.73
CA ALA A 290 1.40 13.34 -12.13
C ALA A 290 2.49 13.71 -13.14
N GLU A 291 3.50 14.48 -12.70
CA GLU A 291 4.72 14.73 -13.49
C GLU A 291 5.40 13.42 -13.86
N ARG A 292 5.95 13.32 -15.08
CA ARG A 292 6.53 12.08 -15.64
C ARG A 292 7.53 11.40 -14.70
N ALA A 293 8.44 12.17 -14.09
CA ALA A 293 9.46 11.65 -13.19
C ALA A 293 8.90 11.06 -11.90
N SER A 294 7.69 11.48 -11.52
CA SER A 294 7.03 11.11 -10.26
C SER A 294 5.88 10.13 -10.43
N ARG A 295 5.57 9.67 -11.64
CA ARG A 295 4.42 8.79 -11.93
C ARG A 295 4.46 7.50 -11.15
N SER A 296 3.32 7.15 -10.54
CA SER A 296 3.10 5.86 -9.88
C SER A 296 2.77 4.78 -10.89
N ASP A 297 3.44 3.63 -10.79
CA ASP A 297 3.07 2.44 -11.57
C ASP A 297 1.90 1.65 -10.93
N MET A 298 1.50 2.03 -9.71
CA MET A 298 0.43 1.35 -8.96
C MET A 298 -0.91 2.06 -9.03
N ASN A 299 -0.90 3.40 -9.09
CA ASN A 299 -2.11 4.23 -9.09
C ASN A 299 -1.97 5.31 -10.14
N VAL A 300 -2.52 5.09 -11.31
CA VAL A 300 -2.50 6.05 -12.42
C VAL A 300 -3.69 6.99 -12.28
N THR A 301 -3.43 8.28 -12.09
CA THR A 301 -4.46 9.33 -12.03
C THR A 301 -4.51 10.08 -13.34
N PHE A 302 -5.71 10.36 -13.81
CA PHE A 302 -5.96 11.06 -15.07
C PHE A 302 -7.30 11.81 -15.09
N ARG A 303 -7.46 12.75 -16.01
CA ARG A 303 -8.66 13.58 -16.18
C ARG A 303 -8.82 14.00 -17.64
N THR A 304 -10.01 14.51 -17.99
CA THR A 304 -10.28 15.12 -19.31
C THR A 304 -10.17 16.66 -19.28
N GLY A 305 -10.02 17.26 -18.10
CA GLY A 305 -10.05 18.71 -17.93
C GLY A 305 -11.47 19.27 -17.67
N ASP A 306 -12.52 18.47 -17.90
CA ASP A 306 -13.90 18.81 -17.57
C ASP A 306 -14.55 17.76 -16.67
N ALA A 307 -15.07 18.18 -15.52
CA ALA A 307 -15.63 17.27 -14.51
C ALA A 307 -16.91 16.55 -15.00
N GLY A 308 -17.65 17.14 -15.93
CA GLY A 308 -18.83 16.51 -16.56
C GLY A 308 -18.40 15.34 -17.43
N THR A 309 -17.41 15.55 -18.28
CA THR A 309 -16.82 14.55 -19.17
C THR A 309 -16.15 13.42 -18.36
N ASP A 310 -15.46 13.76 -17.25
CA ASP A 310 -14.92 12.75 -16.30
C ASP A 310 -16.03 11.85 -15.77
N ALA A 311 -17.16 12.42 -15.33
CA ALA A 311 -18.29 11.67 -14.80
C ALA A 311 -18.97 10.81 -15.88
N GLU A 312 -19.08 11.31 -17.11
CA GLU A 312 -19.59 10.56 -18.26
C GLU A 312 -18.69 9.36 -18.59
N PHE A 313 -17.38 9.55 -18.64
CA PHE A 313 -16.43 8.46 -18.85
C PHE A 313 -16.53 7.38 -17.76
N VAL A 314 -16.65 7.77 -16.49
CA VAL A 314 -16.84 6.81 -15.39
C VAL A 314 -18.09 5.95 -15.59
N LYS A 315 -19.20 6.56 -16.02
CA LYS A 315 -20.45 5.83 -16.35
C LYS A 315 -20.27 4.92 -17.56
N PHE A 316 -19.67 5.42 -18.62
CA PHE A 316 -19.37 4.69 -19.85
C PHE A 316 -18.51 3.45 -19.60
N SER A 317 -17.48 3.58 -18.75
CA SER A 317 -16.60 2.51 -18.34
C SER A 317 -17.32 1.46 -17.49
N LEU A 318 -18.21 1.90 -16.58
CA LEU A 318 -19.00 1.01 -15.73
C LEU A 318 -19.88 0.04 -16.56
N GLU A 319 -20.47 0.52 -17.65
CA GLU A 319 -21.28 -0.28 -18.57
C GLU A 319 -20.45 -1.36 -19.29
N ARG A 320 -19.10 -1.18 -19.35
CA ARG A 320 -18.14 -2.11 -19.97
C ARG A 320 -17.39 -2.99 -18.99
N GLY A 321 -17.87 -3.07 -17.73
CA GLY A 321 -17.29 -3.92 -16.70
C GLY A 321 -16.07 -3.31 -16.00
N LEU A 322 -15.69 -2.06 -16.30
CA LEU A 322 -14.59 -1.36 -15.64
C LEU A 322 -15.11 -0.65 -14.38
N ARG A 323 -14.74 -1.16 -13.21
CA ARG A 323 -15.26 -0.72 -11.92
C ARG A 323 -14.30 0.19 -11.19
N ASN A 324 -14.85 1.14 -10.42
CA ASN A 324 -14.13 1.96 -9.45
C ASN A 324 -13.04 2.87 -10.03
N LEU A 325 -13.26 3.39 -11.25
CA LEU A 325 -12.36 4.33 -11.91
C LEU A 325 -12.51 5.78 -11.40
N LYS A 326 -13.61 6.13 -10.72
CA LYS A 326 -13.78 7.48 -10.16
C LYS A 326 -12.63 7.82 -9.22
N GLY A 327 -12.00 8.97 -9.43
CA GLY A 327 -10.94 9.50 -8.59
C GLY A 327 -11.40 9.81 -7.16
N HIS A 328 -10.45 10.04 -6.27
CA HIS A 328 -10.75 10.43 -4.89
C HIS A 328 -11.35 11.86 -4.87
N ARG A 329 -12.29 12.10 -3.93
CA ARG A 329 -13.00 13.41 -3.83
C ARG A 329 -12.07 14.63 -3.68
N VAL A 330 -10.85 14.43 -3.16
CA VAL A 330 -9.86 15.50 -2.96
C VAL A 330 -9.15 15.85 -4.28
N ALA A 331 -8.84 14.85 -5.12
CA ALA A 331 -8.10 15.03 -6.36
C ALA A 331 -9.00 15.20 -7.58
N GLY A 332 -10.25 14.70 -7.53
CA GLY A 332 -11.14 14.65 -8.70
C GLY A 332 -10.70 13.64 -9.76
N GLY A 333 -11.17 13.81 -10.98
CA GLY A 333 -10.78 13.01 -12.14
C GLY A 333 -11.06 11.51 -12.00
N MET A 334 -10.23 10.72 -12.62
CA MET A 334 -10.24 9.25 -12.58
C MET A 334 -8.95 8.71 -11.98
N ARG A 335 -9.00 7.45 -11.48
CA ARG A 335 -7.84 6.72 -11.01
C ARG A 335 -7.97 5.23 -11.33
N ALA A 336 -7.00 4.71 -12.04
CA ALA A 336 -6.83 3.28 -12.26
C ALA A 336 -5.79 2.74 -11.28
N SER A 337 -6.21 1.86 -10.36
CA SER A 337 -5.29 1.16 -9.45
C SER A 337 -4.87 -0.16 -10.09
N LEU A 338 -3.58 -0.26 -10.42
CA LEU A 338 -2.96 -1.35 -11.18
C LEU A 338 -2.20 -2.34 -10.29
N TYR A 339 -2.72 -2.61 -9.09
CA TYR A 339 -2.06 -3.50 -8.13
C TYR A 339 -1.67 -4.86 -8.73
N ASN A 340 -0.88 -5.63 -7.99
CA ASN A 340 -0.30 -6.89 -8.50
C ASN A 340 -1.34 -7.82 -9.13
N ALA A 341 -2.51 -7.95 -8.52
CA ALA A 341 -3.57 -8.85 -8.97
C ALA A 341 -4.40 -8.32 -10.18
N MET A 342 -4.23 -7.04 -10.57
CA MET A 342 -4.87 -6.51 -11.78
C MET A 342 -4.21 -7.18 -13.01
N PRO A 343 -4.95 -7.92 -13.84
CA PRO A 343 -4.39 -8.50 -15.06
C PRO A 343 -4.11 -7.42 -16.12
N GLU A 344 -3.15 -7.69 -16.99
CA GLU A 344 -2.79 -6.78 -18.10
C GLU A 344 -3.99 -6.55 -19.03
N GLU A 345 -4.80 -7.57 -19.26
CA GLU A 345 -6.04 -7.51 -20.04
C GLU A 345 -6.99 -6.40 -19.53
N GLY A 346 -7.08 -6.21 -18.20
CA GLY A 346 -7.89 -5.14 -17.61
C GLY A 346 -7.40 -3.75 -18.01
N VAL A 347 -6.08 -3.57 -18.12
CA VAL A 347 -5.48 -2.30 -18.56
C VAL A 347 -5.67 -2.09 -20.05
N LEU A 348 -5.50 -3.11 -20.87
CA LEU A 348 -5.79 -3.08 -22.31
C LEU A 348 -7.25 -2.70 -22.55
N ARG A 349 -8.18 -3.35 -21.82
CA ARG A 349 -9.60 -3.06 -21.91
C ARG A 349 -9.93 -1.60 -21.50
N LEU A 350 -9.24 -1.06 -20.50
CA LEU A 350 -9.37 0.35 -20.13
C LEU A 350 -8.91 1.26 -21.27
N VAL A 351 -7.75 1.03 -21.85
CA VAL A 351 -7.22 1.84 -22.97
C VAL A 351 -8.13 1.76 -24.19
N GLU A 352 -8.65 0.58 -24.55
CA GLU A 352 -9.64 0.43 -25.63
C GLU A 352 -10.91 1.25 -25.36
N THR A 353 -11.40 1.19 -24.11
CA THR A 353 -12.59 1.95 -23.70
C THR A 353 -12.36 3.46 -23.74
N MET A 354 -11.16 3.91 -23.39
CA MET A 354 -10.76 5.33 -23.48
C MET A 354 -10.73 5.78 -24.94
N LYS A 355 -10.12 5.00 -25.84
CA LYS A 355 -10.11 5.29 -27.29
C LYS A 355 -11.51 5.36 -27.89
N GLU A 356 -12.40 4.43 -27.52
CA GLU A 356 -13.79 4.44 -27.97
C GLU A 356 -14.54 5.69 -27.48
N PHE A 357 -14.28 6.10 -26.24
CA PHE A 357 -14.90 7.29 -25.66
C PHE A 357 -14.38 8.58 -26.32
N GLU A 358 -13.08 8.70 -26.52
CA GLU A 358 -12.42 9.82 -27.18
C GLU A 358 -12.94 10.01 -28.61
N ALA A 359 -13.05 8.94 -29.39
CA ALA A 359 -13.59 8.97 -30.75
C ALA A 359 -15.05 9.48 -30.81
N LYS A 360 -15.87 9.23 -29.77
CA LYS A 360 -17.25 9.76 -29.66
C LYS A 360 -17.32 11.25 -29.37
N HIS A 361 -16.27 11.81 -28.80
CA HIS A 361 -16.16 13.22 -28.45
C HIS A 361 -15.55 14.05 -29.59
N HIS A 362 -15.25 13.44 -30.74
CA HIS A 362 -14.69 14.10 -31.93
C HIS A 362 -13.38 14.87 -31.67
N VAL A 363 -12.53 14.34 -30.76
CA VAL A 363 -11.23 14.91 -30.39
C VAL A 363 -10.10 14.06 -30.96
#